data_9a1e74bc97d5835f32029cd8027f5925
#
_entry.id   9a1e74bc97d5835f32029cd8027f5925
#
_cell.length_a   1.000
_cell.length_b   1.000
_cell.length_c   1.000
_cell.angle_alpha   90.00
_cell.angle_beta   90.00
_cell.angle_gamma   90.00
#
_symmetry.space_group_name_H-M   'P 1'
#
loop_
_entity.id
_entity.type
_entity.pdbx_description
1 polymer ?
#
loop_
_entity_poly.entity_id
_entity_poly.type
_entity_poly.pdbx_seq_one_letter_code
_entity_poly.pdbx_strand_id
1 'polypeptide(L)'
;MVTEVQSTPHEFDLAPLFFGAQGSLGIITELIIKVIPLSRPTKQALFGFQDLKAAASFMSELKKLQPLRIDFYDQRLINLGQTHAQEANLNLGEAKYLICTEFDDHYFKNQSNLKRLKKLSCQKDLAIIDQPEIANIVAKIHKNLVTYRNDSSVVERVIVVDRSYIPEVEFSSFVDSLKTLEKIFDQELPLFGSFMTNLYSIRPSFDLSQVNDRKQLLRFLQQFGKLVTDSNGSLCGGSAEGQVQALMVNQNTSARTLNLYHQIKTLFDPNNILNPKIKQGASLANLARFMRTSAQIGLIRQD
;
A
#
# COMPACT_ATOMS: atom_id res chain seq x y z
N MET A 1 -11.13 29.63 -12.82
CA MET A 1 -10.28 30.16 -11.73
C MET A 1 -11.03 29.86 -10.44
N VAL A 2 -10.66 28.83 -9.71
CA VAL A 2 -11.23 28.56 -8.39
C VAL A 2 -10.39 29.39 -7.43
N THR A 3 -10.81 30.61 -7.20
CA THR A 3 -10.17 31.48 -6.21
C THR A 3 -10.67 31.14 -4.83
N GLU A 4 -9.76 31.14 -3.87
CA GLU A 4 -9.95 31.12 -2.43
C GLU A 4 -11.39 30.82 -1.99
N VAL A 5 -11.69 29.55 -1.81
CA VAL A 5 -12.95 29.18 -1.18
C VAL A 5 -12.75 29.34 0.32
N GLN A 6 -12.95 30.54 0.84
CA GLN A 6 -13.38 30.69 2.21
C GLN A 6 -14.75 30.00 2.28
N SER A 7 -14.83 28.88 2.99
CA SER A 7 -16.07 28.17 3.20
C SER A 7 -17.05 29.07 3.96
N THR A 8 -17.88 29.80 3.19
CA THR A 8 -19.07 30.40 3.75
C THR A 8 -20.10 29.27 3.93
N PRO A 9 -20.91 29.27 4.97
CA PRO A 9 -21.84 28.18 5.29
C PRO A 9 -22.87 27.87 4.19
N HIS A 10 -22.88 28.59 3.09
CA HIS A 10 -23.86 28.52 2.00
C HIS A 10 -23.24 28.22 0.62
N GLU A 11 -21.91 28.07 0.52
CA GLU A 11 -21.26 27.77 -0.75
C GLU A 11 -20.85 26.30 -0.83
N PHE A 12 -21.14 25.70 -1.99
CA PHE A 12 -20.73 24.33 -2.25
C PHE A 12 -19.24 24.29 -2.57
N ASP A 13 -18.43 23.69 -1.71
CA ASP A 13 -16.99 23.52 -1.93
C ASP A 13 -16.73 22.45 -2.99
N LEU A 14 -16.20 22.85 -4.15
CA LEU A 14 -15.83 21.96 -5.24
C LEU A 14 -14.39 21.44 -5.14
N ALA A 15 -13.55 22.01 -4.27
CA ALA A 15 -12.14 21.62 -4.15
C ALA A 15 -11.94 20.12 -3.87
N PRO A 16 -12.77 19.45 -3.05
CA PRO A 16 -12.64 18.01 -2.81
C PRO A 16 -12.76 17.13 -4.07
N LEU A 17 -13.44 17.59 -5.12
CA LEU A 17 -13.53 16.83 -6.39
C LEU A 17 -12.17 16.68 -7.09
N PHE A 18 -11.25 17.62 -6.88
CA PHE A 18 -9.93 17.62 -7.49
C PHE A 18 -8.92 16.78 -6.69
N PHE A 19 -9.19 16.49 -5.42
CA PHE A 19 -8.33 15.65 -4.60
C PHE A 19 -8.43 14.19 -5.07
N GLY A 20 -7.29 13.64 -5.51
CA GLY A 20 -7.25 12.29 -6.07
C GLY A 20 -7.80 12.17 -7.50
N ALA A 21 -8.21 13.26 -8.16
CA ALA A 21 -8.69 13.25 -9.56
C ALA A 21 -7.58 12.93 -10.57
N GLN A 22 -6.32 12.90 -10.15
CA GLN A 22 -5.16 12.58 -10.99
C GLN A 22 -5.07 13.42 -12.28
N GLY A 23 -5.43 14.71 -12.19
CA GLY A 23 -5.43 15.63 -13.33
C GLY A 23 -6.53 15.36 -14.37
N SER A 24 -7.53 14.53 -14.06
CA SER A 24 -8.61 14.22 -15.00
C SER A 24 -9.70 15.29 -15.04
N LEU A 25 -9.81 16.15 -14.03
CA LEU A 25 -10.82 17.20 -13.93
C LEU A 25 -10.24 18.61 -14.11
N GLY A 26 -8.94 18.77 -13.94
CA GLY A 26 -8.28 20.07 -14.01
C GLY A 26 -6.80 19.97 -13.64
N ILE A 27 -6.10 21.10 -13.74
CA ILE A 27 -4.71 21.26 -13.37
C ILE A 27 -4.66 22.13 -12.11
N ILE A 28 -4.09 21.61 -11.02
CA ILE A 28 -3.89 22.36 -9.79
C ILE A 28 -2.62 23.21 -9.97
N THR A 29 -2.77 24.52 -9.95
CA THR A 29 -1.66 25.48 -10.14
C THR A 29 -1.11 26.02 -8.83
N GLU A 30 -1.91 25.99 -7.78
CA GLU A 30 -1.52 26.51 -6.46
C GLU A 30 -2.18 25.67 -5.36
N LEU A 31 -1.47 25.45 -4.26
CA LEU A 31 -1.91 24.71 -3.08
C LEU A 31 -1.52 25.44 -1.80
N ILE A 32 -2.49 25.64 -0.92
CA ILE A 32 -2.26 26.06 0.45
C ILE A 32 -2.35 24.83 1.34
N ILE A 33 -1.24 24.45 1.96
CA ILE A 33 -1.17 23.26 2.81
C ILE A 33 -0.87 23.66 4.26
N LYS A 34 -1.55 23.00 5.18
CA LYS A 34 -1.21 23.10 6.60
C LYS A 34 0.08 22.34 6.85
N VAL A 35 1.09 23.01 7.38
CA VAL A 35 2.33 22.38 7.82
C VAL A 35 2.28 22.08 9.31
N ILE A 36 2.99 21.04 9.71
CA ILE A 36 3.24 20.71 11.12
C ILE A 36 4.72 20.90 11.40
N PRO A 37 5.11 21.22 12.65
CA PRO A 37 6.52 21.24 13.03
C PRO A 37 7.20 19.92 12.68
N LEU A 38 8.48 19.97 12.32
CA LEU A 38 9.26 18.75 12.09
C LEU A 38 9.11 17.84 13.30
N SER A 39 8.83 16.55 13.03
CA SER A 39 8.60 15.58 14.09
C SER A 39 9.80 15.51 15.04
N ARG A 40 9.49 15.33 16.32
CA ARG A 40 10.52 15.05 17.33
C ARG A 40 11.23 13.74 16.96
N PRO A 41 12.44 13.50 17.52
CA PRO A 41 13.08 12.21 17.36
C PRO A 41 12.12 11.08 17.71
N THR A 42 12.08 10.05 16.87
CA THR A 42 11.24 8.89 17.05
C THR A 42 12.08 7.67 17.39
N LYS A 43 11.46 6.68 18.00
CA LYS A 43 12.06 5.40 18.33
C LYS A 43 11.20 4.28 17.79
N GLN A 44 11.84 3.20 17.39
CA GLN A 44 11.19 2.06 16.75
C GLN A 44 11.33 0.79 17.57
N ALA A 45 10.36 -0.10 17.40
CA ALA A 45 10.40 -1.45 17.92
C ALA A 45 9.93 -2.45 16.85
N LEU A 46 10.56 -3.62 16.82
CA LEU A 46 10.22 -4.74 15.94
C LEU A 46 9.69 -5.90 16.78
N PHE A 47 8.63 -6.55 16.28
CA PHE A 47 8.02 -7.72 16.90
C PHE A 47 7.79 -8.79 15.83
N GLY A 48 8.25 -10.02 16.10
CA GLY A 48 8.09 -11.17 15.22
C GLY A 48 6.99 -12.10 15.70
N PHE A 49 6.29 -12.75 14.76
CA PHE A 49 5.20 -13.67 15.02
C PHE A 49 5.23 -14.86 14.05
N GLN A 50 4.90 -16.05 14.55
CA GLN A 50 4.67 -17.24 13.74
C GLN A 50 3.21 -17.34 13.27
N ASP A 51 2.27 -16.80 14.05
CA ASP A 51 0.84 -16.88 13.80
C ASP A 51 0.24 -15.52 13.44
N LEU A 52 -0.57 -15.49 12.37
CA LEU A 52 -1.22 -14.27 11.89
C LEU A 52 -2.25 -13.71 12.87
N LYS A 53 -3.02 -14.60 13.52
CA LYS A 53 -4.07 -14.14 14.46
C LYS A 53 -3.45 -13.50 15.68
N ALA A 54 -2.33 -14.08 16.17
CA ALA A 54 -1.55 -13.48 17.25
C ALA A 54 -0.95 -12.12 16.83
N ALA A 55 -0.45 -12.00 15.60
CA ALA A 55 0.06 -10.75 15.04
C ALA A 55 -1.06 -9.68 14.95
N ALA A 56 -2.21 -10.03 14.41
CA ALA A 56 -3.37 -9.12 14.28
C ALA A 56 -3.88 -8.65 15.65
N SER A 57 -4.06 -9.58 16.60
CA SER A 57 -4.45 -9.23 17.97
C SER A 57 -3.45 -8.31 18.64
N PHE A 58 -2.16 -8.55 18.45
CA PHE A 58 -1.11 -7.69 18.97
C PHE A 58 -1.14 -6.28 18.35
N MET A 59 -1.33 -6.15 17.05
CA MET A 59 -1.45 -4.85 16.40
C MET A 59 -2.63 -4.05 16.94
N SER A 60 -3.78 -4.69 17.20
CA SER A 60 -4.94 -4.04 17.82
C SER A 60 -4.66 -3.56 19.26
N GLU A 61 -3.93 -4.34 20.05
CA GLU A 61 -3.49 -3.92 21.40
C GLU A 61 -2.43 -2.80 21.33
N LEU A 62 -1.50 -2.91 20.38
CA LEU A 62 -0.46 -1.92 20.17
C LEU A 62 -1.04 -0.55 19.76
N LYS A 63 -2.09 -0.55 18.96
CA LYS A 63 -2.81 0.66 18.55
C LYS A 63 -3.37 1.47 19.73
N LYS A 64 -3.76 0.80 20.83
CA LYS A 64 -4.23 1.45 22.07
C LYS A 64 -3.12 2.25 22.79
N LEU A 65 -1.86 1.99 22.46
CA LEU A 65 -0.71 2.75 22.97
C LEU A 65 -0.44 4.02 22.15
N GLN A 66 -1.24 4.31 21.14
CA GLN A 66 -1.15 5.49 20.26
C GLN A 66 0.23 5.67 19.61
N PRO A 67 0.78 4.65 18.93
CA PRO A 67 2.00 4.81 18.16
C PRO A 67 1.78 5.76 16.98
N LEU A 68 2.86 6.33 16.47
CA LEU A 68 2.85 7.11 15.23
C LEU A 68 2.63 6.22 14.02
N ARG A 69 3.13 4.98 14.08
CA ARG A 69 3.08 4.01 12.99
C ARG A 69 3.03 2.57 13.50
N ILE A 70 2.28 1.73 12.80
CA ILE A 70 2.32 0.27 12.92
C ILE A 70 2.35 -0.27 11.50
N ASP A 71 3.48 -0.83 11.10
CA ASP A 71 3.66 -1.46 9.79
C ASP A 71 3.72 -2.97 9.94
N PHE A 72 3.12 -3.64 8.99
CA PHE A 72 3.04 -5.09 8.87
C PHE A 72 3.83 -5.56 7.65
N TYR A 73 4.61 -6.64 7.81
CA TYR A 73 5.39 -7.26 6.75
C TYR A 73 5.26 -8.79 6.81
N ASP A 74 4.99 -9.38 5.66
CA ASP A 74 5.04 -10.82 5.44
C ASP A 74 6.50 -11.32 5.42
N GLN A 75 6.75 -12.57 5.84
CA GLN A 75 8.06 -13.21 5.90
C GLN A 75 8.88 -13.07 4.61
N ARG A 76 8.24 -13.19 3.46
CA ARG A 76 8.91 -13.09 2.15
C ARG A 76 9.55 -11.74 1.92
N LEU A 77 9.03 -10.70 2.58
CA LEU A 77 9.60 -9.35 2.57
C LEU A 77 10.66 -9.17 3.67
N ILE A 78 10.52 -9.91 4.78
CA ILE A 78 11.52 -9.93 5.84
C ILE A 78 12.84 -10.50 5.32
N ASN A 79 12.79 -11.54 4.49
CA ASN A 79 13.97 -12.15 3.88
C ASN A 79 14.80 -11.14 3.07
N LEU A 80 14.15 -10.13 2.47
CA LEU A 80 14.84 -9.03 1.80
C LEU A 80 15.65 -8.13 2.76
N GLY A 81 15.25 -8.08 4.02
CA GLY A 81 15.94 -7.33 5.08
C GLY A 81 16.95 -8.17 5.88
N GLN A 82 16.95 -9.50 5.78
CA GLN A 82 17.75 -10.37 6.63
C GLN A 82 19.26 -10.17 6.47
N THR A 83 19.75 -9.98 5.23
CA THR A 83 21.16 -9.69 4.98
C THR A 83 21.63 -8.47 5.78
N HIS A 84 20.81 -7.43 5.83
CA HIS A 84 21.11 -6.21 6.55
C HIS A 84 20.92 -6.32 8.06
N ALA A 85 20.00 -7.17 8.50
CA ALA A 85 19.85 -7.50 9.92
C ALA A 85 21.07 -8.27 10.44
N GLN A 86 21.62 -9.18 9.62
CA GLN A 86 22.85 -9.89 9.93
C GLN A 86 24.06 -8.94 10.01
N GLU A 87 24.18 -8.00 9.07
CA GLU A 87 25.22 -6.96 9.14
C GLU A 87 25.12 -6.11 10.41
N ALA A 88 23.92 -5.89 10.93
CA ALA A 88 23.65 -5.14 12.15
C ALA A 88 23.65 -6.01 13.43
N ASN A 89 24.02 -7.30 13.34
CA ASN A 89 23.93 -8.27 14.43
C ASN A 89 22.53 -8.39 15.07
N LEU A 90 21.49 -8.10 14.30
CA LEU A 90 20.12 -8.28 14.74
C LEU A 90 19.56 -9.61 14.23
N ASN A 91 19.18 -10.46 15.17
CA ASN A 91 18.51 -11.71 14.85
C ASN A 91 17.00 -11.46 14.70
N LEU A 92 16.48 -11.49 13.47
CA LEU A 92 15.03 -11.39 13.20
C LEU A 92 14.31 -12.73 13.42
N GLY A 93 15.03 -13.79 13.81
CA GLY A 93 14.45 -15.11 14.04
C GLY A 93 13.83 -15.73 12.78
N GLU A 94 12.96 -16.69 12.99
CA GLU A 94 12.18 -17.37 11.95
C GLU A 94 10.75 -16.82 11.85
N ALA A 95 10.55 -15.54 12.21
CA ALA A 95 9.24 -14.93 12.22
C ALA A 95 8.59 -14.95 10.82
N LYS A 96 7.34 -15.38 10.73
CA LYS A 96 6.54 -15.34 9.50
C LYS A 96 5.93 -13.96 9.25
N TYR A 97 5.73 -13.20 10.30
CA TYR A 97 5.16 -11.86 10.27
C TYR A 97 6.00 -10.93 11.13
N LEU A 98 6.34 -9.78 10.60
CA LEU A 98 7.07 -8.75 11.32
C LEU A 98 6.18 -7.52 11.47
N ILE A 99 6.14 -6.98 12.68
CA ILE A 99 5.45 -5.73 13.00
C ILE A 99 6.50 -4.71 13.42
N CYS A 100 6.56 -3.60 12.68
CA CYS A 100 7.37 -2.46 13.04
C CYS A 100 6.45 -1.36 13.61
N THR A 101 6.81 -0.82 14.74
CA THR A 101 6.10 0.32 15.32
C THR A 101 7.03 1.46 15.62
N GLU A 102 6.49 2.68 15.53
CA GLU A 102 7.22 3.92 15.78
C GLU A 102 6.48 4.77 16.78
N PHE A 103 7.21 5.30 17.76
CA PHE A 103 6.68 6.18 18.79
C PHE A 103 7.48 7.48 18.84
N ASP A 104 6.85 8.56 19.30
CA ASP A 104 7.54 9.77 19.72
C ASP A 104 8.51 9.46 20.86
N ASP A 105 9.70 10.09 20.88
CA ASP A 105 10.72 9.89 21.90
C ASP A 105 10.20 10.16 23.34
N HIS A 106 9.20 11.04 23.48
CA HIS A 106 8.54 11.23 24.78
C HIS A 106 7.82 9.99 25.29
N TYR A 107 7.33 9.13 24.40
CA TYR A 107 6.72 7.87 24.80
C TYR A 107 7.73 6.99 25.55
N PHE A 108 8.94 6.87 25.03
CA PHE A 108 10.01 6.06 25.64
C PHE A 108 10.60 6.70 26.91
N LYS A 109 10.55 8.01 27.06
CA LYS A 109 10.96 8.70 28.30
C LYS A 109 9.98 8.45 29.44
N ASN A 110 8.72 8.10 29.13
CA ASN A 110 7.73 7.72 30.13
C ASN A 110 7.89 6.26 30.51
N GLN A 111 8.41 5.98 31.71
CA GLN A 111 8.62 4.62 32.19
C GLN A 111 7.36 3.75 32.25
N SER A 112 6.19 4.36 32.49
CA SER A 112 4.91 3.64 32.46
C SER A 112 4.58 3.10 31.07
N ASN A 113 4.77 3.92 30.04
CA ASN A 113 4.54 3.52 28.65
C ASN A 113 5.51 2.43 28.20
N LEU A 114 6.79 2.57 28.56
CA LEU A 114 7.79 1.56 28.26
C LEU A 114 7.50 0.22 28.95
N LYS A 115 7.05 0.25 30.22
CA LYS A 115 6.61 -0.96 30.93
C LYS A 115 5.41 -1.60 30.24
N ARG A 116 4.43 -0.83 29.76
CA ARG A 116 3.27 -1.35 29.02
C ARG A 116 3.72 -2.01 27.72
N LEU A 117 4.61 -1.36 26.95
CA LEU A 117 5.15 -1.93 25.71
C LEU A 117 5.93 -3.23 25.99
N LYS A 118 6.81 -3.24 26.99
CA LYS A 118 7.54 -4.44 27.41
C LYS A 118 6.62 -5.55 27.87
N LYS A 119 5.56 -5.26 28.61
CA LYS A 119 4.55 -6.24 29.02
C LYS A 119 3.86 -6.89 27.81
N LEU A 120 3.52 -6.10 26.81
CA LEU A 120 2.98 -6.63 25.55
C LEU A 120 4.01 -7.48 24.79
N SER A 121 5.29 -7.14 24.86
CA SER A 121 6.37 -7.85 24.17
C SER A 121 6.78 -9.16 24.84
N CYS A 122 6.57 -9.36 26.15
CA CYS A 122 6.99 -10.55 26.90
C CYS A 122 6.38 -11.88 26.43
N GLN A 123 5.38 -11.85 25.56
CA GLN A 123 4.69 -13.04 25.02
C GLN A 123 5.03 -13.30 23.54
N LYS A 124 6.13 -12.74 23.02
CA LYS A 124 6.43 -12.73 21.58
C LYS A 124 7.68 -13.53 21.26
N ASP A 125 7.69 -14.13 20.08
CA ASP A 125 8.81 -14.94 19.59
C ASP A 125 10.07 -14.09 19.38
N LEU A 126 9.87 -12.83 19.00
CA LEU A 126 10.91 -11.83 18.81
C LEU A 126 10.42 -10.46 19.28
N ALA A 127 11.25 -9.76 20.07
CA ALA A 127 11.02 -8.35 20.39
C ALA A 127 12.36 -7.61 20.43
N ILE A 128 12.52 -6.62 19.56
CA ILE A 128 13.68 -5.72 19.49
C ILE A 128 13.17 -4.30 19.71
N ILE A 129 13.61 -3.66 20.79
CA ILE A 129 13.08 -2.36 21.20
C ILE A 129 14.23 -1.35 21.28
N ASP A 130 14.05 -0.20 20.67
CA ASP A 130 14.91 0.99 20.78
C ASP A 130 16.38 0.74 20.40
N GLN A 131 16.58 -0.01 19.29
CA GLN A 131 17.91 -0.17 18.69
C GLN A 131 18.01 0.70 17.42
N PRO A 132 19.05 1.51 17.26
CA PRO A 132 19.21 2.44 16.12
C PRO A 132 19.17 1.73 14.75
N GLU A 133 19.59 0.49 14.71
CA GLU A 133 19.67 -0.34 13.50
C GLU A 133 18.29 -0.68 12.91
N ILE A 134 17.22 -0.65 13.73
CA ILE A 134 15.85 -0.93 13.29
C ILE A 134 15.46 0.03 12.16
N ALA A 135 15.75 1.32 12.29
CA ALA A 135 15.43 2.32 11.29
C ALA A 135 16.07 2.00 9.93
N ASN A 136 17.33 1.54 9.94
CA ASN A 136 18.06 1.16 8.74
C ASN A 136 17.47 -0.10 8.09
N ILE A 137 17.09 -1.10 8.88
CA ILE A 137 16.46 -2.33 8.38
C ILE A 137 15.12 -2.01 7.71
N VAL A 138 14.27 -1.25 8.39
CA VAL A 138 12.96 -0.85 7.87
C VAL A 138 13.10 0.00 6.60
N ALA A 139 14.02 0.97 6.59
CA ALA A 139 14.30 1.78 5.40
C ALA A 139 14.76 0.93 4.21
N LYS A 140 15.59 -0.09 4.44
CA LYS A 140 16.05 -1.01 3.39
C LYS A 140 14.94 -1.93 2.90
N ILE A 141 14.07 -2.46 3.80
CA ILE A 141 12.88 -3.19 3.38
C ILE A 141 12.02 -2.30 2.45
N HIS A 142 11.74 -1.06 2.85
CA HIS A 142 10.97 -0.13 2.03
C HIS A 142 11.64 0.18 0.69
N LYS A 143 12.95 0.43 0.68
CA LYS A 143 13.72 0.65 -0.56
C LYS A 143 13.60 -0.55 -1.48
N ASN A 144 13.78 -1.76 -0.97
CA ASN A 144 13.69 -2.98 -1.73
C ASN A 144 12.27 -3.23 -2.28
N LEU A 145 11.22 -2.85 -1.54
CA LEU A 145 9.84 -2.93 -2.02
C LEU A 145 9.58 -2.06 -3.27
N VAL A 146 10.25 -0.92 -3.36
CA VAL A 146 10.13 -0.01 -4.52
C VAL A 146 11.01 -0.45 -5.68
N THR A 147 12.20 -1.00 -5.37
CA THR A 147 13.23 -1.34 -6.37
C THR A 147 13.35 -2.83 -6.63
N TYR A 148 12.41 -3.65 -6.12
CA TYR A 148 12.54 -5.09 -6.14
C TYR A 148 12.66 -5.64 -7.56
N ARG A 149 13.90 -5.85 -7.95
CA ARG A 149 14.33 -6.69 -9.06
C ARG A 149 14.90 -7.96 -8.45
N ASN A 150 14.41 -9.10 -8.88
CA ASN A 150 15.14 -10.33 -8.65
C ASN A 150 16.42 -10.25 -9.52
N ASP A 151 17.59 -10.14 -8.91
CA ASP A 151 18.88 -9.98 -9.60
C ASP A 151 19.23 -11.15 -10.54
N SER A 152 18.47 -12.22 -10.53
CA SER A 152 18.73 -13.45 -11.29
C SER A 152 17.61 -13.91 -12.21
N SER A 153 16.49 -13.23 -12.31
CA SER A 153 15.37 -13.65 -13.16
C SER A 153 14.79 -12.51 -13.99
N VAL A 154 14.37 -12.84 -15.22
CA VAL A 154 13.66 -11.97 -16.16
C VAL A 154 12.29 -11.54 -15.62
N VAL A 155 11.88 -12.03 -14.46
CA VAL A 155 10.56 -11.83 -13.85
C VAL A 155 10.55 -10.55 -13.04
N GLU A 156 9.77 -9.58 -13.46
CA GLU A 156 9.54 -8.34 -12.69
C GLU A 156 8.36 -8.50 -11.74
N ARG A 157 8.57 -8.12 -10.48
CA ARG A 157 7.45 -7.94 -9.56
C ARG A 157 6.75 -6.62 -9.87
N VAL A 158 5.58 -6.73 -10.44
CA VAL A 158 4.83 -5.57 -10.93
C VAL A 158 4.09 -4.90 -9.77
N ILE A 159 4.22 -3.57 -9.67
CA ILE A 159 3.36 -2.79 -8.77
C ILE A 159 1.99 -2.65 -9.45
N VAL A 160 1.13 -3.63 -9.28
CA VAL A 160 -0.20 -3.63 -9.89
C VAL A 160 -1.29 -3.23 -8.91
N VAL A 161 -1.03 -3.41 -7.61
CA VAL A 161 -1.96 -3.03 -6.55
C VAL A 161 -1.17 -2.36 -5.45
N ASP A 162 -1.49 -1.11 -5.21
CA ASP A 162 -0.89 -0.34 -4.15
C ASP A 162 -1.97 0.28 -3.25
N ARG A 163 -1.82 0.05 -1.94
CA ARG A 163 -2.66 0.64 -0.90
C ARG A 163 -4.17 0.36 -1.05
N SER A 164 -4.56 -0.90 -1.05
CA SER A 164 -5.95 -1.28 -0.83
C SER A 164 -6.32 -1.08 0.64
N TYR A 165 -7.47 -0.47 0.90
CA TYR A 165 -8.03 -0.35 2.25
C TYR A 165 -8.71 -1.67 2.62
N ILE A 166 -8.35 -2.25 3.76
CA ILE A 166 -8.98 -3.46 4.34
C ILE A 166 -9.36 -3.13 5.78
N PRO A 167 -10.65 -3.20 6.15
CA PRO A 167 -11.06 -2.97 7.53
C PRO A 167 -10.31 -3.86 8.52
N GLU A 168 -9.98 -3.33 9.69
CA GLU A 168 -9.22 -4.07 10.73
C GLU A 168 -9.87 -5.41 11.08
N VAL A 169 -11.19 -5.45 11.18
CA VAL A 169 -11.96 -6.65 11.50
C VAL A 169 -11.86 -7.74 10.43
N GLU A 170 -11.60 -7.36 9.18
CA GLU A 170 -11.48 -8.27 8.03
C GLU A 170 -10.03 -8.66 7.73
N PHE A 171 -9.05 -8.09 8.41
CA PHE A 171 -7.64 -8.28 8.07
C PHE A 171 -7.22 -9.74 8.05
N SER A 172 -7.60 -10.52 9.07
CA SER A 172 -7.21 -11.94 9.14
C SER A 172 -7.90 -12.78 8.07
N SER A 173 -9.19 -12.57 7.81
CA SER A 173 -9.95 -13.28 6.78
C SER A 173 -9.45 -12.91 5.38
N PHE A 174 -9.11 -11.65 5.18
CA PHE A 174 -8.51 -11.17 3.93
C PHE A 174 -7.18 -11.87 3.63
N VAL A 175 -6.28 -11.98 4.62
CA VAL A 175 -4.98 -12.66 4.41
C VAL A 175 -5.16 -14.15 4.13
N ASP A 176 -6.10 -14.83 4.79
CA ASP A 176 -6.39 -16.23 4.50
C ASP A 176 -6.97 -16.42 3.08
N SER A 177 -7.81 -15.51 2.64
CA SER A 177 -8.33 -15.48 1.26
C SER A 177 -7.23 -15.14 0.24
N LEU A 178 -6.28 -14.28 0.60
CA LEU A 178 -5.11 -13.97 -0.23
C LEU A 178 -4.24 -15.22 -0.46
N LYS A 179 -4.03 -16.06 0.56
CA LYS A 179 -3.34 -17.36 0.42
C LYS A 179 -4.06 -18.31 -0.52
N THR A 180 -5.39 -18.26 -0.57
CA THR A 180 -6.16 -19.03 -1.55
C THR A 180 -5.93 -18.51 -2.97
N LEU A 181 -5.86 -17.19 -3.13
CA LEU A 181 -5.55 -16.57 -4.41
C LEU A 181 -4.14 -16.93 -4.89
N GLU A 182 -3.15 -16.99 -3.98
CA GLU A 182 -1.78 -17.47 -4.27
C GLU A 182 -1.79 -18.86 -4.92
N LYS A 183 -2.58 -19.78 -4.35
CA LYS A 183 -2.69 -21.15 -4.88
C LYS A 183 -3.37 -21.20 -6.25
N ILE A 184 -4.39 -20.37 -6.48
CA ILE A 184 -5.13 -20.32 -7.77
C ILE A 184 -4.22 -19.85 -8.91
N PHE A 185 -3.35 -18.89 -8.64
CA PHE A 185 -2.48 -18.29 -9.66
C PHE A 185 -1.06 -18.83 -9.66
N ASP A 186 -0.73 -19.73 -8.74
CA ASP A 186 0.64 -20.21 -8.51
C ASP A 186 1.63 -19.03 -8.38
N GLN A 187 1.25 -18.06 -7.57
CA GLN A 187 1.99 -16.81 -7.39
C GLN A 187 2.19 -16.50 -5.91
N GLU A 188 3.37 -16.03 -5.56
CA GLU A 188 3.59 -15.42 -4.26
C GLU A 188 3.02 -14.01 -4.22
N LEU A 189 2.22 -13.71 -3.20
CA LEU A 189 1.60 -12.40 -2.98
C LEU A 189 2.06 -11.80 -1.63
N PRO A 190 3.34 -11.43 -1.51
CA PRO A 190 3.84 -10.86 -0.27
C PRO A 190 3.08 -9.59 0.09
N LEU A 191 2.53 -9.58 1.31
CA LEU A 191 1.69 -8.51 1.84
C LEU A 191 2.49 -7.60 2.77
N PHE A 192 2.30 -6.30 2.63
CA PHE A 192 2.80 -5.29 3.57
C PHE A 192 1.86 -4.09 3.63
N GLY A 193 1.96 -3.32 4.69
CA GLY A 193 1.14 -2.12 4.81
C GLY A 193 1.14 -1.52 6.20
N SER A 194 0.27 -0.54 6.39
CA SER A 194 0.10 0.16 7.66
C SER A 194 -1.21 -0.21 8.33
N PHE A 195 -1.12 -0.75 9.52
CA PHE A 195 -2.29 -1.10 10.32
C PHE A 195 -3.00 0.14 10.90
N MET A 196 -2.28 1.27 11.04
CA MET A 196 -2.89 2.51 11.50
C MET A 196 -3.87 3.10 10.49
N THR A 197 -3.56 2.95 9.20
CA THR A 197 -4.40 3.45 8.11
C THR A 197 -5.24 2.35 7.44
N ASN A 198 -5.02 1.09 7.81
CA ASN A 198 -5.63 -0.08 7.18
C ASN A 198 -5.34 -0.19 5.68
N LEU A 199 -4.17 0.31 5.24
CA LEU A 199 -3.75 0.33 3.85
C LEU A 199 -2.69 -0.72 3.59
N TYR A 200 -2.98 -1.65 2.69
CA TYR A 200 -2.11 -2.77 2.38
C TYR A 200 -1.81 -2.88 0.90
N SER A 201 -0.60 -3.34 0.59
CA SER A 201 -0.09 -3.54 -0.76
C SER A 201 0.42 -4.97 -0.92
N ILE A 202 0.33 -5.49 -2.15
CA ILE A 202 0.90 -6.78 -2.53
C ILE A 202 1.88 -6.63 -3.67
N ARG A 203 2.77 -7.60 -3.84
CA ARG A 203 3.77 -7.61 -4.92
C ARG A 203 3.73 -8.96 -5.66
N PRO A 204 2.77 -9.17 -6.58
CA PRO A 204 2.75 -10.35 -7.43
C PRO A 204 3.92 -10.33 -8.42
N SER A 205 4.32 -11.50 -8.88
CA SER A 205 5.42 -11.69 -9.82
C SER A 205 4.86 -12.24 -11.14
N PHE A 206 4.90 -11.43 -12.21
CA PHE A 206 4.49 -11.82 -13.56
C PHE A 206 5.57 -11.45 -14.58
N ASP A 207 5.93 -12.38 -15.45
CA ASP A 207 6.79 -12.08 -16.60
C ASP A 207 5.95 -11.45 -17.72
N LEU A 208 5.94 -10.12 -17.78
CA LEU A 208 5.17 -9.39 -18.78
C LEU A 208 5.71 -9.56 -20.21
N SER A 209 6.87 -10.17 -20.42
CA SER A 209 7.34 -10.58 -21.74
C SER A 209 6.49 -11.73 -22.30
N GLN A 210 5.94 -12.57 -21.43
CA GLN A 210 5.15 -13.74 -21.79
C GLN A 210 3.66 -13.38 -21.98
N VAL A 211 3.08 -13.81 -23.10
CA VAL A 211 1.66 -13.57 -23.40
C VAL A 211 0.76 -14.22 -22.35
N ASN A 212 1.14 -15.41 -21.87
CA ASN A 212 0.36 -16.13 -20.87
C ASN A 212 0.31 -15.36 -19.55
N ASP A 213 1.43 -14.85 -19.06
CA ASP A 213 1.51 -14.09 -17.79
C ASP A 213 0.75 -12.78 -17.87
N ARG A 214 0.75 -12.10 -19.01
CA ARG A 214 -0.12 -10.93 -19.23
C ARG A 214 -1.61 -11.27 -19.10
N LYS A 215 -2.04 -12.41 -19.64
CA LYS A 215 -3.43 -12.89 -19.48
C LYS A 215 -3.73 -13.27 -18.03
N GLN A 216 -2.81 -13.95 -17.38
CA GLN A 216 -2.92 -14.29 -15.96
C GLN A 216 -3.01 -13.07 -15.07
N LEU A 217 -2.17 -12.05 -15.31
CA LEU A 217 -2.24 -10.78 -14.58
C LEU A 217 -3.63 -10.13 -14.70
N LEU A 218 -4.22 -10.08 -15.89
CA LEU A 218 -5.55 -9.49 -16.06
C LEU A 218 -6.64 -10.26 -15.29
N ARG A 219 -6.57 -11.59 -15.28
CA ARG A 219 -7.47 -12.44 -14.49
C ARG A 219 -7.24 -12.24 -12.98
N PHE A 220 -5.97 -12.15 -12.58
CA PHE A 220 -5.57 -11.86 -11.20
C PHE A 220 -6.16 -10.54 -10.72
N LEU A 221 -6.02 -9.47 -11.50
CA LEU A 221 -6.55 -8.14 -11.15
C LEU A 221 -8.06 -8.17 -10.89
N GLN A 222 -8.83 -8.91 -11.70
CA GLN A 222 -10.27 -9.07 -11.51
C GLN A 222 -10.59 -9.81 -10.20
N GLN A 223 -9.91 -10.92 -9.93
CA GLN A 223 -10.16 -11.72 -8.72
C GLN A 223 -9.68 -11.00 -7.46
N PHE A 224 -8.55 -10.30 -7.53
CA PHE A 224 -8.07 -9.49 -6.41
C PHE A 224 -9.02 -8.32 -6.11
N GLY A 225 -9.52 -7.64 -7.14
CA GLY A 225 -10.50 -6.57 -6.97
C GLY A 225 -11.76 -7.07 -6.27
N LYS A 226 -12.26 -8.25 -6.68
CA LYS A 226 -13.39 -8.90 -6.00
C LYS A 226 -13.06 -9.27 -4.56
N LEU A 227 -11.88 -9.85 -4.29
CA LEU A 227 -11.44 -10.19 -2.95
C LEU A 227 -11.47 -8.99 -2.01
N VAL A 228 -10.94 -7.85 -2.45
CA VAL A 228 -10.95 -6.60 -1.66
C VAL A 228 -12.38 -6.15 -1.37
N THR A 229 -13.26 -6.20 -2.37
CA THR A 229 -14.67 -5.80 -2.21
C THR A 229 -15.43 -6.76 -1.27
N ASP A 230 -15.23 -8.06 -1.42
CA ASP A 230 -15.84 -9.10 -0.57
C ASP A 230 -15.37 -8.98 0.90
N SER A 231 -14.19 -8.39 1.13
CA SER A 231 -13.65 -8.06 2.45
C SER A 231 -14.10 -6.67 2.97
N ASN A 232 -15.20 -6.13 2.46
CA ASN A 232 -15.66 -4.77 2.79
C ASN A 232 -14.58 -3.68 2.63
N GLY A 233 -13.59 -3.94 1.78
CA GLY A 233 -12.47 -3.06 1.51
C GLY A 233 -12.69 -2.11 0.34
N SER A 234 -11.65 -1.33 0.04
CA SER A 234 -11.63 -0.40 -1.09
C SER A 234 -10.30 -0.45 -1.83
N LEU A 235 -10.37 -0.47 -3.15
CA LEU A 235 -9.18 -0.37 -4.01
C LEU A 235 -8.62 1.05 -4.09
N CYS A 236 -9.32 2.04 -3.54
CA CYS A 236 -8.95 3.46 -3.54
C CYS A 236 -8.29 3.85 -2.21
N GLY A 237 -7.15 3.27 -1.88
CA GLY A 237 -6.49 3.45 -0.58
C GLY A 237 -5.56 4.67 -0.46
N GLY A 238 -5.60 5.63 -1.39
CA GLY A 238 -4.83 6.88 -1.30
C GLY A 238 -3.60 6.98 -2.21
N SER A 239 -3.27 5.94 -2.98
CA SER A 239 -2.34 6.05 -4.11
C SER A 239 -3.07 6.41 -5.39
N ALA A 240 -2.32 6.93 -6.37
CA ALA A 240 -2.86 7.15 -7.70
C ALA A 240 -3.25 5.80 -8.33
N GLU A 241 -4.50 5.66 -8.77
CA GLU A 241 -5.00 4.42 -9.37
C GLU A 241 -4.32 4.11 -10.71
N GLY A 242 -3.94 5.15 -11.45
CA GLY A 242 -3.42 5.00 -12.80
C GLY A 242 -4.43 4.27 -13.70
N GLN A 243 -3.94 3.60 -14.74
CA GLN A 243 -4.81 2.82 -15.64
C GLN A 243 -5.12 1.41 -15.09
N VAL A 244 -4.20 0.85 -14.31
CA VAL A 244 -4.31 -0.54 -13.80
C VAL A 244 -5.38 -0.62 -12.73
N GLN A 245 -5.25 0.17 -11.71
CA GLN A 245 -6.18 0.17 -10.57
C GLN A 245 -7.54 0.73 -10.95
N ALA A 246 -7.60 1.75 -11.81
CA ALA A 246 -8.85 2.29 -12.33
C ALA A 246 -9.72 1.23 -13.02
N LEU A 247 -9.12 0.25 -13.72
CA LEU A 247 -9.85 -0.86 -14.30
C LEU A 247 -10.57 -1.70 -13.24
N MET A 248 -9.85 -2.07 -12.17
CA MET A 248 -10.43 -2.84 -11.06
C MET A 248 -11.50 -2.05 -10.32
N VAL A 249 -11.25 -0.77 -10.06
CA VAL A 249 -12.21 0.14 -9.40
C VAL A 249 -13.49 0.22 -10.22
N ASN A 250 -13.38 0.45 -11.53
CA ASN A 250 -14.55 0.55 -12.41
C ASN A 250 -15.36 -0.75 -12.47
N GLN A 251 -14.71 -1.91 -12.48
CA GLN A 251 -15.39 -3.22 -12.49
C GLN A 251 -16.14 -3.51 -11.17
N ASN A 252 -15.70 -2.92 -10.07
CA ASN A 252 -16.31 -3.10 -8.74
C ASN A 252 -17.17 -1.88 -8.31
N THR A 253 -17.41 -0.92 -9.19
CA THR A 253 -18.22 0.26 -8.93
C THR A 253 -19.58 0.14 -9.59
N SER A 254 -20.66 0.59 -8.93
CA SER A 254 -21.99 0.53 -9.47
C SER A 254 -22.13 1.36 -10.77
N ALA A 255 -22.95 0.91 -11.70
CA ALA A 255 -23.22 1.63 -12.95
C ALA A 255 -23.73 3.08 -12.70
N ARG A 256 -24.53 3.27 -11.64
CA ARG A 256 -25.02 4.59 -11.23
C ARG A 256 -23.87 5.53 -10.85
N THR A 257 -22.92 5.04 -10.05
CA THR A 257 -21.76 5.82 -9.62
C THR A 257 -20.83 6.12 -10.79
N LEU A 258 -20.59 5.14 -11.66
CA LEU A 258 -19.78 5.37 -12.88
C LEU A 258 -20.40 6.43 -13.80
N ASN A 259 -21.73 6.42 -13.95
CA ASN A 259 -22.45 7.43 -14.73
C ASN A 259 -22.30 8.84 -14.12
N LEU A 260 -22.39 8.96 -12.78
CA LEU A 260 -22.13 10.22 -12.09
C LEU A 260 -20.70 10.72 -12.32
N TYR A 261 -19.70 9.83 -12.23
CA TYR A 261 -18.31 10.20 -12.53
C TYR A 261 -18.16 10.69 -13.99
N HIS A 262 -18.85 10.04 -14.92
CA HIS A 262 -18.84 10.46 -16.32
C HIS A 262 -19.45 11.84 -16.51
N GLN A 263 -20.58 12.13 -15.87
CA GLN A 263 -21.21 13.45 -15.91
C GLN A 263 -20.29 14.54 -15.34
N ILE A 264 -19.65 14.28 -14.20
CA ILE A 264 -18.69 15.22 -13.60
C ILE A 264 -17.51 15.45 -14.57
N LYS A 265 -16.94 14.37 -15.13
CA LYS A 265 -15.85 14.49 -16.12
C LYS A 265 -16.26 15.33 -17.32
N THR A 266 -17.44 15.09 -17.90
CA THR A 266 -17.94 15.83 -19.05
C THR A 266 -18.18 17.31 -18.74
N LEU A 267 -18.59 17.61 -17.50
CA LEU A 267 -18.77 18.99 -17.05
C LEU A 267 -17.46 19.79 -17.01
N PHE A 268 -16.39 19.17 -16.50
CA PHE A 268 -15.08 19.83 -16.33
C PHE A 268 -14.18 19.72 -17.58
N ASP A 269 -14.33 18.66 -18.36
CA ASP A 269 -13.50 18.37 -19.53
C ASP A 269 -14.36 17.76 -20.66
N PRO A 270 -15.21 18.56 -21.31
CA PRO A 270 -16.13 18.09 -22.34
C PRO A 270 -15.40 17.46 -23.54
N ASN A 271 -14.19 17.89 -23.84
CA ASN A 271 -13.39 17.38 -24.95
C ASN A 271 -12.50 16.19 -24.57
N ASN A 272 -12.54 15.73 -23.30
CA ASN A 272 -11.77 14.63 -22.77
C ASN A 272 -10.25 14.72 -23.08
N ILE A 273 -9.69 15.91 -22.90
CA ILE A 273 -8.27 16.22 -23.11
C ILE A 273 -7.43 15.91 -21.86
N LEU A 274 -8.01 16.19 -20.67
CA LEU A 274 -7.33 16.10 -19.39
C LEU A 274 -7.19 14.63 -18.97
N ASN A 275 -5.98 14.11 -19.06
CA ASN A 275 -5.58 12.77 -18.61
C ASN A 275 -6.59 11.66 -18.99
N PRO A 276 -6.91 11.48 -20.28
CA PRO A 276 -7.90 10.53 -20.73
C PRO A 276 -7.52 9.10 -20.32
N LYS A 277 -8.53 8.25 -20.03
CA LYS A 277 -8.38 6.84 -19.59
C LYS A 277 -7.84 6.64 -18.17
N ILE A 278 -7.61 7.71 -17.42
CA ILE A 278 -7.37 7.67 -16.00
C ILE A 278 -8.72 7.87 -15.30
N LYS A 279 -9.00 7.13 -14.25
CA LYS A 279 -10.28 7.10 -13.53
C LYS A 279 -11.44 6.56 -14.39
N GLN A 280 -11.59 7.05 -15.59
CA GLN A 280 -12.67 6.69 -16.52
C GLN A 280 -12.10 6.20 -17.85
N GLY A 281 -12.85 5.32 -18.51
CA GLY A 281 -12.45 4.77 -19.79
C GLY A 281 -11.25 3.80 -19.74
N ALA A 282 -10.84 3.38 -18.54
CA ALA A 282 -9.86 2.31 -18.39
C ALA A 282 -10.43 1.01 -18.97
N SER A 283 -9.69 0.33 -19.83
CA SER A 283 -10.09 -0.92 -20.45
C SER A 283 -8.96 -1.93 -20.50
N LEU A 284 -9.30 -3.22 -20.55
CA LEU A 284 -8.33 -4.30 -20.71
C LEU A 284 -7.49 -4.13 -21.98
N ALA A 285 -8.09 -3.68 -23.07
CA ALA A 285 -7.40 -3.43 -24.34
C ALA A 285 -6.34 -2.34 -24.20
N ASN A 286 -6.68 -1.23 -23.50
CA ASN A 286 -5.73 -0.16 -23.21
C ASN A 286 -4.60 -0.65 -22.31
N LEU A 287 -4.94 -1.36 -21.24
CA LEU A 287 -3.93 -1.90 -20.32
C LEU A 287 -2.96 -2.85 -21.06
N ALA A 288 -3.48 -3.78 -21.85
CA ALA A 288 -2.66 -4.73 -22.63
C ALA A 288 -1.73 -4.01 -23.63
N ARG A 289 -2.18 -2.91 -24.23
CA ARG A 289 -1.38 -2.11 -25.18
C ARG A 289 -0.20 -1.41 -24.52
N PHE A 290 -0.37 -0.99 -23.25
CA PHE A 290 0.65 -0.23 -22.52
C PHE A 290 1.49 -1.09 -21.55
N MET A 291 1.22 -2.40 -21.47
CA MET A 291 2.10 -3.30 -20.74
C MET A 291 3.48 -3.32 -21.37
N ARG A 292 4.49 -2.90 -20.60
CA ARG A 292 5.88 -2.94 -21.04
C ARG A 292 6.38 -4.38 -21.07
N THR A 293 7.16 -4.71 -22.09
CA THR A 293 7.95 -5.95 -22.13
C THR A 293 9.31 -5.71 -21.49
N SER A 294 9.93 -6.73 -20.93
CA SER A 294 11.26 -6.64 -20.28
C SER A 294 12.34 -5.99 -21.17
N ALA A 295 12.26 -6.15 -22.50
CA ALA A 295 13.15 -5.53 -23.47
C ALA A 295 13.08 -3.98 -23.50
N GLN A 296 11.96 -3.38 -23.10
CA GLN A 296 11.78 -1.93 -23.10
C GLN A 296 12.29 -1.26 -21.81
N ILE A 297 12.53 -2.00 -20.76
CA ILE A 297 12.97 -1.47 -19.47
C ILE A 297 14.47 -1.19 -19.46
N GLY A 298 15.24 -1.91 -20.25
CA GLY A 298 16.68 -1.68 -20.41
C GLY A 298 17.05 -0.38 -21.13
N LEU A 299 16.14 0.19 -21.92
CA LEU A 299 16.40 1.40 -22.72
C LEU A 299 16.18 2.73 -21.98
N ILE A 300 15.54 2.72 -20.80
CA ILE A 300 15.23 3.96 -20.03
C ILE A 300 16.34 4.32 -19.02
N ARG A 301 17.41 3.54 -18.91
CA ARG A 301 18.49 3.73 -17.93
C ARG A 301 19.82 4.22 -18.48
N GLN A 302 19.86 4.81 -19.65
CA GLN A 302 21.09 5.36 -20.24
C GLN A 302 21.10 6.89 -20.37
N ASP A 303 20.19 7.59 -19.64
CA ASP A 303 20.23 9.05 -19.55
C ASP A 303 20.35 9.52 -18.09
#